data_0bb67831628f27676763a5cf0f432cbf
#
_entry.id   0bb67831628f27676763a5cf0f432cbf
#
_cell.length_a   1.000
_cell.length_b   1.000
_cell.length_c   1.000
_cell.angle_alpha   90.00
_cell.angle_beta   90.00
_cell.angle_gamma   90.00
#
_symmetry.space_group_name_H-M   'P 1'
#
loop_
_entity.id
_entity.type
_entity.pdbx_description
1 polymer ?
#
loop_
_entity_poly.entity_id
_entity_poly.type
_entity_poly.pdbx_seq_one_letter_code
_entity_poly.pdbx_strand_id
1 'polypeptide(L)'
;MSSAVVSPLHPSLRVLIADDDASSRLVLARSLARWGYDVQEAVDGNEALAILQTPEAPQLAIIDWMMPGTDGPDICRRVRESQNGSGYTYIIMLTSRRENRDVVDGFGAGADDYVVKPFQLAELEARVRVGRRIIELESRLRAERAEFQHRAQHDALTGIWNRHAMMEEIERELSRSKRERRCVALLMLDLDHFKNVNDTHGHAVGDEVLIETGRRLRGSLRGYDAVGRMGGEEFVALVTCRDVGEARELADRVRNSISAPPFATTAGALSITLSAGVATTDARGYHREALLLAADRALYRAKHNGRNRVEIDEVEAEPAAAAP
;
A
#
# COMPACT_ATOMS: atom_id res chain seq x y z
N MET A 1 24.30 33.89 29.33
CA MET A 1 23.01 33.15 29.36
C MET A 1 22.79 32.59 27.97
N SER A 2 23.14 31.35 27.79
CA SER A 2 23.08 30.68 26.50
C SER A 2 21.67 30.20 26.23
N SER A 3 21.00 30.79 25.22
CA SER A 3 19.69 30.36 24.76
C SER A 3 19.90 29.07 23.94
N ALA A 4 19.54 27.92 24.53
CA ALA A 4 19.53 26.67 23.82
C ALA A 4 18.40 26.74 22.79
N VAL A 5 18.78 26.82 21.51
CA VAL A 5 17.87 26.60 20.39
C VAL A 5 17.54 25.12 20.39
N VAL A 6 16.35 24.81 20.93
CA VAL A 6 15.75 23.48 20.81
C VAL A 6 15.40 23.32 19.34
N SER A 7 16.18 22.54 18.63
CA SER A 7 15.86 22.12 17.26
C SER A 7 14.52 21.36 17.27
N PRO A 8 13.52 21.71 16.47
CA PRO A 8 12.26 20.98 16.46
C PRO A 8 12.50 19.59 15.86
N LEU A 9 12.22 18.55 16.66
CA LEU A 9 12.36 17.12 16.32
C LEU A 9 11.30 16.64 15.29
N HIS A 10 10.49 17.55 14.76
CA HIS A 10 9.47 17.24 13.73
C HIS A 10 9.56 18.29 12.61
N PRO A 11 9.34 17.89 11.33
CA PRO A 11 9.23 18.86 10.25
C PRO A 11 8.10 19.85 10.59
N SER A 12 8.36 21.14 10.39
CA SER A 12 7.38 22.19 10.63
C SER A 12 6.13 21.92 9.79
N LEU A 13 4.95 21.89 10.46
CA LEU A 13 3.67 21.71 9.77
C LEU A 13 3.47 22.86 8.79
N ARG A 14 3.20 22.55 7.51
CA ARG A 14 2.87 23.58 6.51
C ARG A 14 1.43 24.06 6.69
N VAL A 15 1.28 25.37 6.66
CA VAL A 15 0.02 26.09 6.82
C VAL A 15 -0.22 26.99 5.63
N LEU A 16 -1.35 26.84 4.94
CA LEU A 16 -1.81 27.79 3.95
C LEU A 16 -2.56 28.93 4.62
N ILE A 17 -2.28 30.17 4.20
CA ILE A 17 -3.11 31.34 4.47
C ILE A 17 -3.67 31.83 3.14
N ALA A 18 -4.98 31.94 3.06
CA ALA A 18 -5.67 32.54 1.92
C ALA A 18 -6.53 33.71 2.42
N ASP A 19 -6.16 34.93 2.05
CA ASP A 19 -6.85 36.17 2.43
C ASP A 19 -6.49 37.22 1.37
N ASP A 20 -7.42 37.95 0.80
CA ASP A 20 -7.15 38.98 -0.22
C ASP A 20 -6.56 40.27 0.35
N ASP A 21 -6.79 40.55 1.66
CA ASP A 21 -6.19 41.68 2.35
C ASP A 21 -4.72 41.40 2.72
N ALA A 22 -3.80 42.11 2.04
CA ALA A 22 -2.36 41.99 2.25
C ALA A 22 -1.92 42.26 3.69
N SER A 23 -2.62 43.15 4.41
CA SER A 23 -2.29 43.49 5.80
C SER A 23 -2.65 42.36 6.75
N SER A 24 -3.84 41.77 6.58
CA SER A 24 -4.32 40.60 7.30
C SER A 24 -3.39 39.41 7.06
N ARG A 25 -3.10 39.13 5.82
CA ARG A 25 -2.21 38.03 5.41
C ARG A 25 -0.82 38.16 6.02
N LEU A 26 -0.22 39.37 6.00
CA LEU A 26 1.10 39.61 6.61
C LEU A 26 1.12 39.37 8.13
N VAL A 27 0.05 39.81 8.85
CA VAL A 27 -0.06 39.61 10.30
C VAL A 27 -0.18 38.12 10.62
N LEU A 28 -1.01 37.41 9.89
CA LEU A 28 -1.18 35.96 10.03
C LEU A 28 0.12 35.20 9.75
N ALA A 29 0.79 35.51 8.64
CA ALA A 29 2.02 34.84 8.24
C ALA A 29 3.14 35.02 9.31
N ARG A 30 3.32 36.25 9.81
CA ARG A 30 4.30 36.52 10.87
C ARG A 30 3.94 35.80 12.17
N SER A 31 2.68 35.72 12.52
CA SER A 31 2.24 35.06 13.75
C SER A 31 2.45 33.56 13.69
N LEU A 32 2.05 32.92 12.59
CA LEU A 32 2.25 31.48 12.36
C LEU A 32 3.73 31.10 12.28
N ALA A 33 4.54 31.88 11.57
CA ALA A 33 5.99 31.66 11.51
C ALA A 33 6.62 31.76 12.92
N ARG A 34 6.19 32.71 13.76
CA ARG A 34 6.63 32.81 15.16
C ARG A 34 6.19 31.62 16.02
N TRP A 35 5.08 31.01 15.71
CA TRP A 35 4.61 29.78 16.38
C TRP A 35 5.26 28.50 15.82
N GLY A 36 6.18 28.63 14.85
CA GLY A 36 6.98 27.53 14.32
C GLY A 36 6.35 26.75 13.17
N TYR A 37 5.40 27.36 12.47
CA TYR A 37 4.81 26.78 11.26
C TYR A 37 5.53 27.26 9.99
N ASP A 38 5.52 26.40 8.96
CA ASP A 38 5.95 26.76 7.62
C ASP A 38 4.76 27.32 6.85
N VAL A 39 4.84 28.57 6.40
CA VAL A 39 3.69 29.31 5.89
C VAL A 39 3.76 29.46 4.38
N GLN A 40 2.69 29.07 3.74
CA GLN A 40 2.41 29.34 2.34
C GLN A 40 1.25 30.33 2.23
N GLU A 41 1.37 31.31 1.33
CA GLU A 41 0.37 32.37 1.16
C GLU A 41 -0.35 32.22 -0.19
N ALA A 42 -1.63 32.54 -0.22
CA ALA A 42 -2.45 32.71 -1.42
C ALA A 42 -3.18 34.06 -1.35
N VAL A 43 -3.20 34.77 -2.46
CA VAL A 43 -3.81 36.14 -2.53
C VAL A 43 -5.28 36.13 -2.96
N ASP A 44 -5.75 34.99 -3.47
CA ASP A 44 -7.13 34.78 -3.86
C ASP A 44 -7.53 33.29 -3.75
N GLY A 45 -8.82 33.04 -3.95
CA GLY A 45 -9.35 31.69 -3.81
C GLY A 45 -8.95 30.72 -4.91
N ASN A 46 -8.59 31.18 -6.11
CA ASN A 46 -8.13 30.31 -7.17
C ASN A 46 -6.72 29.79 -6.89
N GLU A 47 -5.83 30.66 -6.42
CA GLU A 47 -4.49 30.29 -6.00
C GLU A 47 -4.55 29.34 -4.79
N ALA A 48 -5.39 29.62 -3.79
CA ALA A 48 -5.60 28.75 -2.65
C ALA A 48 -6.06 27.36 -3.05
N LEU A 49 -7.03 27.26 -3.94
CA LEU A 49 -7.53 25.97 -4.45
C LEU A 49 -6.45 25.21 -5.24
N ALA A 50 -5.69 25.90 -6.09
CA ALA A 50 -4.60 25.30 -6.85
C ALA A 50 -3.55 24.69 -5.92
N ILE A 51 -3.17 25.36 -4.84
CA ILE A 51 -2.25 24.86 -3.82
C ILE A 51 -2.81 23.62 -3.12
N LEU A 52 -4.09 23.67 -2.71
CA LEU A 52 -4.73 22.60 -1.95
C LEU A 52 -5.03 21.33 -2.77
N GLN A 53 -4.98 21.42 -4.09
CA GLN A 53 -5.14 20.27 -4.99
C GLN A 53 -3.83 19.57 -5.35
N THR A 54 -2.70 20.07 -4.88
CA THR A 54 -1.39 19.40 -5.12
C THR A 54 -1.21 18.17 -4.23
N PRO A 55 -0.40 17.18 -4.65
CA PRO A 55 -0.04 16.04 -3.79
C PRO A 55 0.64 16.44 -2.48
N GLU A 56 1.28 17.60 -2.47
CA GLU A 56 2.01 18.16 -1.33
C GLU A 56 1.25 19.28 -0.64
N ALA A 57 -0.08 19.29 -0.74
CA ALA A 57 -0.93 20.31 -0.13
C ALA A 57 -0.65 20.50 1.37
N PRO A 58 -0.69 21.74 1.88
CA PRO A 58 -0.64 22.01 3.31
C PRO A 58 -1.74 21.28 4.07
N GLN A 59 -1.39 20.69 5.23
CA GLN A 59 -2.32 19.93 6.04
C GLN A 59 -3.23 20.82 6.92
N LEU A 60 -2.89 22.11 7.05
CA LEU A 60 -3.71 23.10 7.73
C LEU A 60 -3.89 24.29 6.80
N ALA A 61 -5.11 24.81 6.70
CA ALA A 61 -5.43 25.98 5.90
C ALA A 61 -6.26 26.98 6.74
N ILE A 62 -5.90 28.24 6.64
CA ILE A 62 -6.65 29.37 7.18
C ILE A 62 -7.15 30.16 5.98
N ILE A 63 -8.47 30.17 5.76
CA ILE A 63 -9.07 30.65 4.52
C ILE A 63 -10.11 31.74 4.86
N ASP A 64 -9.98 32.91 4.21
CA ASP A 64 -11.03 33.91 4.31
C ASP A 64 -12.30 33.43 3.61
N TRP A 65 -13.43 33.77 4.19
CA TRP A 65 -14.75 33.46 3.64
C TRP A 65 -14.96 34.07 2.26
N MET A 66 -14.62 35.36 2.12
CA MET A 66 -14.84 36.10 0.90
C MET A 66 -13.53 36.53 0.28
N MET A 67 -13.24 35.99 -0.87
CA MET A 67 -12.05 36.32 -1.69
C MET A 67 -12.44 36.41 -3.17
N PRO A 68 -11.68 37.17 -3.96
CA PRO A 68 -11.81 37.11 -5.41
C PRO A 68 -11.60 35.69 -5.97
N GLY A 69 -12.32 35.37 -7.03
CA GLY A 69 -12.24 34.03 -7.66
C GLY A 69 -13.16 33.02 -6.97
N THR A 70 -12.60 32.00 -6.35
CA THR A 70 -13.37 30.98 -5.60
C THR A 70 -13.53 31.40 -4.14
N ASP A 71 -14.75 31.41 -3.61
CA ASP A 71 -14.98 31.73 -2.20
C ASP A 71 -14.55 30.60 -1.25
N GLY A 72 -14.39 30.91 0.04
CA GLY A 72 -13.94 29.97 1.05
C GLY A 72 -14.80 28.70 1.16
N PRO A 73 -16.13 28.78 1.23
CA PRO A 73 -17.02 27.63 1.25
C PRO A 73 -16.88 26.73 0.03
N ASP A 74 -16.70 27.31 -1.16
CA ASP A 74 -16.49 26.54 -2.40
C ASP A 74 -15.14 25.83 -2.41
N ILE A 75 -14.09 26.46 -1.88
CA ILE A 75 -12.79 25.81 -1.66
C ILE A 75 -12.97 24.60 -0.74
N CYS A 76 -13.64 24.76 0.39
CA CYS A 76 -13.90 23.65 1.34
C CYS A 76 -14.57 22.47 0.64
N ARG A 77 -15.67 22.70 -0.08
CA ARG A 77 -16.41 21.63 -0.79
C ARG A 77 -15.50 20.89 -1.76
N ARG A 78 -14.76 21.59 -2.61
CA ARG A 78 -13.86 20.99 -3.62
C ARG A 78 -12.70 20.23 -2.98
N VAL A 79 -12.14 20.73 -1.88
CA VAL A 79 -11.10 20.02 -1.13
C VAL A 79 -11.67 18.73 -0.54
N ARG A 80 -12.87 18.75 0.05
CA ARG A 80 -13.50 17.53 0.60
C ARG A 80 -13.84 16.51 -0.47
N GLU A 81 -14.30 16.93 -1.64
CA GLU A 81 -14.57 16.05 -2.79
C GLU A 81 -13.30 15.39 -3.34
N SER A 82 -12.16 16.12 -3.34
CA SER A 82 -10.88 15.61 -3.85
C SER A 82 -10.11 14.75 -2.85
N GLN A 83 -10.42 14.80 -1.57
CA GLN A 83 -9.69 14.11 -0.47
C GLN A 83 -9.92 12.57 -0.40
N ASN A 84 -10.52 11.96 -1.42
CA ASN A 84 -10.69 10.51 -1.52
C ASN A 84 -9.32 9.78 -1.61
N GLY A 85 -8.51 9.86 -0.55
CA GLY A 85 -7.26 9.11 -0.39
C GLY A 85 -5.97 9.91 -0.19
N SER A 86 -5.92 11.21 -0.47
CA SER A 86 -4.66 11.98 -0.55
C SER A 86 -4.26 12.80 0.68
N GLY A 87 -4.82 12.56 1.84
CA GLY A 87 -4.47 13.33 3.03
C GLY A 87 -5.64 14.19 3.54
N TYR A 88 -5.59 14.52 4.83
CA TYR A 88 -6.60 15.36 5.47
C TYR A 88 -6.04 16.77 5.66
N THR A 89 -6.77 17.80 5.17
CA THR A 89 -6.47 19.20 5.44
C THR A 89 -7.46 19.75 6.44
N TYR A 90 -6.99 20.22 7.58
CA TYR A 90 -7.80 20.94 8.57
C TYR A 90 -7.99 22.37 8.11
N ILE A 91 -9.25 22.80 7.95
CA ILE A 91 -9.60 24.11 7.41
C ILE A 91 -10.24 24.98 8.49
N ILE A 92 -9.61 26.12 8.78
CA ILE A 92 -10.15 27.19 9.63
C ILE A 92 -10.65 28.32 8.73
N MET A 93 -11.94 28.60 8.76
CA MET A 93 -12.53 29.71 8.02
C MET A 93 -12.44 31.02 8.80
N LEU A 94 -11.98 32.09 8.18
CA LEU A 94 -12.07 33.45 8.73
C LEU A 94 -13.33 34.11 8.17
N THR A 95 -14.20 34.66 9.04
CA THR A 95 -15.45 35.26 8.61
C THR A 95 -15.72 36.58 9.31
N SER A 96 -16.21 37.58 8.59
CA SER A 96 -16.75 38.81 9.15
C SER A 96 -18.23 38.70 9.55
N ARG A 97 -18.88 37.58 9.19
CA ARG A 97 -20.31 37.37 9.43
C ARG A 97 -20.54 36.76 10.81
N ARG A 98 -21.48 37.33 11.55
CA ARG A 98 -21.86 36.93 12.94
C ARG A 98 -23.18 36.18 13.01
N GLU A 99 -23.88 35.99 11.89
CA GLU A 99 -25.18 35.34 11.91
C GLU A 99 -25.04 33.81 11.96
N ASN A 100 -25.86 33.17 12.81
CA ASN A 100 -25.83 31.71 13.00
C ASN A 100 -26.04 30.91 11.70
N ARG A 101 -26.70 31.45 10.68
CA ARG A 101 -26.92 30.83 9.39
C ARG A 101 -25.61 30.65 8.60
N ASP A 102 -24.80 31.70 8.55
CA ASP A 102 -23.52 31.66 7.81
C ASP A 102 -22.53 30.62 8.40
N VAL A 103 -22.55 30.51 9.75
CA VAL A 103 -21.75 29.52 10.47
C VAL A 103 -22.19 28.08 10.13
N VAL A 104 -23.50 27.83 10.07
CA VAL A 104 -24.06 26.52 9.70
C VAL A 104 -23.71 26.18 8.24
N ASP A 105 -23.76 27.17 7.34
CA ASP A 105 -23.39 27.00 5.93
C ASP A 105 -21.91 26.71 5.75
N GLY A 106 -21.03 27.32 6.56
CA GLY A 106 -19.59 27.06 6.54
C GLY A 106 -19.23 25.63 7.00
N PHE A 107 -19.87 25.15 8.07
CA PHE A 107 -19.72 23.76 8.49
C PHE A 107 -20.34 22.80 7.48
N GLY A 108 -21.48 23.15 6.88
CA GLY A 108 -22.11 22.39 5.79
C GLY A 108 -21.22 22.29 4.53
N ALA A 109 -20.35 23.27 4.31
CA ALA A 109 -19.36 23.27 3.25
C ALA A 109 -18.12 22.40 3.57
N GLY A 110 -17.94 21.95 4.81
CA GLY A 110 -16.83 21.07 5.21
C GLY A 110 -15.65 21.74 5.88
N ALA A 111 -15.80 22.98 6.38
CA ALA A 111 -14.81 23.59 7.27
C ALA A 111 -14.78 22.85 8.63
N ASP A 112 -13.61 22.78 9.25
CA ASP A 112 -13.42 22.11 10.54
C ASP A 112 -13.59 23.06 11.71
N ASP A 113 -13.30 24.36 11.49
CA ASP A 113 -13.42 25.41 12.48
C ASP A 113 -13.62 26.77 11.80
N TYR A 114 -14.01 27.76 12.56
CA TYR A 114 -14.14 29.14 12.09
C TYR A 114 -13.69 30.15 13.14
N VAL A 115 -13.28 31.33 12.69
CA VAL A 115 -12.87 32.47 13.51
C VAL A 115 -13.55 33.75 12.98
N VAL A 116 -14.23 34.47 13.86
CA VAL A 116 -14.95 35.68 13.47
C VAL A 116 -14.01 36.89 13.52
N LYS A 117 -13.91 37.64 12.42
CA LYS A 117 -13.17 38.91 12.34
C LYS A 117 -13.98 40.05 13.02
N PRO A 118 -13.37 40.98 13.81
CA PRO A 118 -11.96 40.94 14.23
C PRO A 118 -11.71 39.93 15.35
N PHE A 119 -10.64 39.16 15.29
CA PHE A 119 -10.26 38.14 16.24
C PHE A 119 -9.00 38.49 17.02
N GLN A 120 -8.80 37.87 18.16
CA GLN A 120 -7.57 37.94 18.90
C GLN A 120 -6.60 36.83 18.40
N LEU A 121 -5.31 37.18 18.26
CA LEU A 121 -4.30 36.20 17.83
C LEU A 121 -4.22 35.00 18.78
N ALA A 122 -4.45 35.19 20.07
CA ALA A 122 -4.48 34.08 21.03
C ALA A 122 -5.65 33.10 20.78
N GLU A 123 -6.77 33.54 20.27
CA GLU A 123 -7.88 32.68 19.87
C GLU A 123 -7.48 31.85 18.64
N LEU A 124 -6.94 32.50 17.61
CA LEU A 124 -6.48 31.82 16.41
C LEU A 124 -5.38 30.79 16.74
N GLU A 125 -4.39 31.15 17.59
CA GLU A 125 -3.36 30.24 18.05
C GLU A 125 -3.92 29.00 18.72
N ALA A 126 -4.92 29.13 19.56
CA ALA A 126 -5.57 28.02 20.23
C ALA A 126 -6.23 27.06 19.20
N ARG A 127 -6.94 27.60 18.19
CA ARG A 127 -7.59 26.81 17.14
C ARG A 127 -6.58 26.13 16.21
N VAL A 128 -5.53 26.82 15.81
CA VAL A 128 -4.42 26.23 15.03
C VAL A 128 -3.77 25.08 15.79
N ARG A 129 -3.63 25.21 17.11
CA ARG A 129 -3.09 24.15 17.99
C ARG A 129 -4.02 22.94 18.05
N VAL A 130 -5.34 23.16 18.08
CA VAL A 130 -6.36 22.10 17.99
C VAL A 130 -6.27 21.41 16.62
N GLY A 131 -6.24 22.18 15.53
CA GLY A 131 -6.10 21.65 14.17
C GLY A 131 -4.84 20.78 14.00
N ARG A 132 -3.69 21.26 14.48
CA ARG A 132 -2.45 20.48 14.50
C ARG A 132 -2.64 19.13 15.22
N ARG A 133 -3.25 19.14 16.40
CA ARG A 133 -3.50 17.92 17.17
C ARG A 133 -4.39 16.92 16.41
N ILE A 134 -5.42 17.42 15.73
CA ILE A 134 -6.30 16.59 14.90
C ILE A 134 -5.52 15.98 13.72
N ILE A 135 -4.71 16.76 13.02
CA ILE A 135 -3.85 16.30 11.93
C ILE A 135 -2.89 15.20 12.42
N GLU A 136 -2.25 15.38 13.57
CA GLU A 136 -1.36 14.39 14.17
C GLU A 136 -2.10 13.09 14.52
N LEU A 137 -3.31 13.17 15.07
CA LEU A 137 -4.13 11.99 15.38
C LEU A 137 -4.59 11.26 14.12
N GLU A 138 -5.06 11.97 13.12
CA GLU A 138 -5.44 11.41 11.82
C GLU A 138 -4.26 10.71 11.12
N SER A 139 -3.09 11.32 11.15
CA SER A 139 -1.87 10.75 10.58
C SER A 139 -1.47 9.45 11.29
N ARG A 140 -1.55 9.43 12.63
CA ARG A 140 -1.28 8.22 13.43
C ARG A 140 -2.30 7.12 13.12
N LEU A 141 -3.58 7.45 13.12
CA LEU A 141 -4.63 6.47 12.83
C LEU A 141 -4.48 5.86 11.43
N ARG A 142 -4.11 6.67 10.44
CA ARG A 142 -3.82 6.17 9.09
C ARG A 142 -2.60 5.25 9.05
N ALA A 143 -1.52 5.62 9.73
CA ALA A 143 -0.32 4.79 9.82
C ALA A 143 -0.61 3.45 10.52
N GLU A 144 -1.33 3.47 11.64
CA GLU A 144 -1.75 2.27 12.36
C GLU A 144 -2.66 1.37 11.50
N ARG A 145 -3.61 1.99 10.79
CA ARG A 145 -4.50 1.25 9.87
C ARG A 145 -3.72 0.61 8.72
N ALA A 146 -2.77 1.34 8.12
CA ALA A 146 -1.92 0.82 7.05
C ALA A 146 -1.03 -0.33 7.55
N GLU A 147 -0.45 -0.18 8.74
CA GLU A 147 0.33 -1.24 9.38
C GLU A 147 -0.52 -2.48 9.71
N PHE A 148 -1.72 -2.26 10.24
CA PHE A 148 -2.66 -3.36 10.51
C PHE A 148 -3.05 -4.09 9.22
N GLN A 149 -3.37 -3.36 8.16
CA GLN A 149 -3.67 -3.94 6.84
C GLN A 149 -2.46 -4.71 6.28
N HIS A 150 -1.26 -4.14 6.40
CA HIS A 150 -0.04 -4.82 5.98
C HIS A 150 0.18 -6.13 6.75
N ARG A 151 0.06 -6.12 8.09
CA ARG A 151 0.16 -7.32 8.93
C ARG A 151 -0.93 -8.34 8.63
N ALA A 152 -2.15 -7.90 8.32
CA ALA A 152 -3.25 -8.80 7.97
C ALA A 152 -3.04 -9.49 6.61
N GLN A 153 -2.25 -8.91 5.71
CA GLN A 153 -2.06 -9.41 4.35
C GLN A 153 -0.72 -10.11 4.11
N HIS A 154 0.29 -9.88 4.97
CA HIS A 154 1.64 -10.43 4.76
C HIS A 154 1.97 -11.48 5.80
N ASP A 155 2.81 -12.44 5.41
CA ASP A 155 3.40 -13.42 6.31
C ASP A 155 4.45 -12.73 7.19
N ALA A 156 4.32 -12.87 8.50
CA ALA A 156 5.13 -12.13 9.47
C ALA A 156 6.63 -12.48 9.41
N LEU A 157 6.98 -13.67 8.90
CA LEU A 157 8.36 -14.12 8.78
C LEU A 157 9.01 -13.67 7.48
N THR A 158 8.32 -13.89 6.36
CA THR A 158 8.91 -13.74 5.02
C THR A 158 8.57 -12.40 4.35
N GLY A 159 7.58 -11.67 4.87
CA GLY A 159 7.14 -10.38 4.32
C GLY A 159 6.43 -10.44 2.97
N ILE A 160 6.26 -11.61 2.36
CA ILE A 160 5.40 -11.81 1.17
C ILE A 160 3.95 -12.03 1.60
N TRP A 161 3.03 -12.17 0.66
CA TRP A 161 1.62 -12.34 1.00
C TRP A 161 1.40 -13.60 1.85
N ASN A 162 0.52 -13.49 2.84
CA ASN A 162 0.08 -14.65 3.61
C ASN A 162 -0.97 -15.44 2.83
N ARG A 163 -1.34 -16.62 3.35
CA ARG A 163 -2.32 -17.51 2.72
C ARG A 163 -3.64 -16.81 2.38
N HIS A 164 -4.15 -15.99 3.31
CA HIS A 164 -5.45 -15.33 3.11
C HIS A 164 -5.40 -14.33 1.96
N ALA A 165 -4.46 -13.40 1.99
CA ALA A 165 -4.28 -12.42 0.94
C ALA A 165 -3.97 -13.05 -0.42
N MET A 166 -3.19 -14.13 -0.45
CA MET A 166 -2.89 -14.86 -1.68
C MET A 166 -4.13 -15.51 -2.28
N MET A 167 -5.03 -16.08 -1.46
CA MET A 167 -6.29 -16.64 -1.95
C MET A 167 -7.21 -15.59 -2.55
N GLU A 168 -7.29 -14.41 -1.94
CA GLU A 168 -8.07 -13.29 -2.47
C GLU A 168 -7.47 -12.77 -3.80
N GLU A 169 -6.14 -12.68 -3.89
CA GLU A 169 -5.47 -12.22 -5.10
C GLU A 169 -5.65 -13.19 -6.26
N ILE A 170 -5.55 -14.50 -6.00
CA ILE A 170 -5.84 -15.53 -7.01
C ILE A 170 -7.26 -15.33 -7.57
N GLU A 171 -8.26 -15.17 -6.71
CA GLU A 171 -9.65 -14.99 -7.14
C GLU A 171 -9.84 -13.71 -7.97
N ARG A 172 -9.20 -12.61 -7.54
CA ARG A 172 -9.25 -11.32 -8.22
C ARG A 172 -8.61 -11.39 -9.61
N GLU A 173 -7.40 -11.95 -9.70
CA GLU A 173 -6.68 -12.05 -10.97
C GLU A 173 -7.33 -13.04 -11.93
N LEU A 174 -7.86 -14.17 -11.47
CA LEU A 174 -8.64 -15.09 -12.29
C LEU A 174 -9.88 -14.42 -12.89
N SER A 175 -10.61 -13.67 -12.08
CA SER A 175 -11.79 -12.91 -12.53
C SER A 175 -11.42 -11.86 -13.57
N ARG A 176 -10.29 -11.19 -13.41
CA ARG A 176 -9.76 -10.21 -14.37
C ARG A 176 -9.33 -10.89 -15.67
N SER A 177 -8.49 -11.91 -15.55
CA SER A 177 -7.90 -12.64 -16.69
C SER A 177 -8.97 -13.35 -17.54
N LYS A 178 -10.05 -13.84 -16.91
CA LYS A 178 -11.22 -14.37 -17.61
C LYS A 178 -11.86 -13.32 -18.53
N ARG A 179 -12.03 -12.07 -18.06
CA ARG A 179 -12.60 -10.99 -18.88
C ARG A 179 -11.67 -10.57 -20.01
N GLU A 180 -10.36 -10.56 -19.74
CA GLU A 180 -9.33 -10.13 -20.69
C GLU A 180 -8.84 -11.29 -21.59
N ARG A 181 -9.31 -12.52 -21.35
CA ARG A 181 -8.89 -13.76 -22.04
C ARG A 181 -7.38 -13.97 -21.99
N ARG A 182 -6.78 -13.72 -20.81
CA ARG A 182 -5.34 -13.93 -20.59
C ARG A 182 -5.08 -15.26 -19.92
N CYS A 183 -3.99 -15.92 -20.31
CA CYS A 183 -3.49 -17.08 -19.60
C CYS A 183 -2.84 -16.65 -18.27
N VAL A 184 -3.14 -17.39 -17.21
CA VAL A 184 -2.53 -17.28 -15.90
C VAL A 184 -2.03 -18.65 -15.47
N ALA A 185 -0.85 -18.70 -14.89
CA ALA A 185 -0.29 -19.91 -14.30
C ALA A 185 -0.22 -19.76 -12.78
N LEU A 186 -0.62 -20.82 -12.09
CA LEU A 186 -0.45 -20.99 -10.66
C LEU A 186 0.70 -21.97 -10.43
N LEU A 187 1.69 -21.53 -9.65
CA LEU A 187 2.86 -22.32 -9.28
C LEU A 187 2.71 -22.67 -7.79
N MET A 188 2.60 -23.97 -7.49
CA MET A 188 2.72 -24.49 -6.13
C MET A 188 4.18 -24.85 -5.90
N LEU A 189 4.82 -24.33 -4.87
CA LEU A 189 6.25 -24.38 -4.62
C LEU A 189 6.53 -24.92 -3.23
N ASP A 190 7.53 -25.78 -3.09
CA ASP A 190 7.87 -26.38 -1.79
C ASP A 190 9.40 -26.59 -1.70
N LEU A 191 9.99 -26.21 -0.56
CA LEU A 191 11.41 -26.37 -0.31
C LEU A 191 11.74 -27.83 -0.03
N ASP A 192 12.61 -28.40 -0.85
CA ASP A 192 13.00 -29.80 -0.74
C ASP A 192 13.78 -30.05 0.58
N HIS A 193 13.34 -31.07 1.32
CA HIS A 193 14.00 -31.50 2.55
C HIS A 193 14.11 -30.42 3.64
N PHE A 194 13.24 -29.42 3.66
CA PHE A 194 13.29 -28.32 4.64
C PHE A 194 13.23 -28.81 6.09
N LYS A 195 12.49 -29.90 6.37
CA LYS A 195 12.49 -30.54 7.68
C LYS A 195 13.90 -30.92 8.14
N ASN A 196 14.74 -31.45 7.25
CA ASN A 196 16.12 -31.82 7.58
C ASN A 196 16.96 -30.60 7.95
N VAL A 197 16.69 -29.43 7.36
CA VAL A 197 17.35 -28.18 7.75
C VAL A 197 17.01 -27.83 9.18
N ASN A 198 15.73 -27.88 9.56
CA ASN A 198 15.28 -27.63 10.93
C ASN A 198 15.85 -28.65 11.93
N ASP A 199 15.80 -29.94 11.58
CA ASP A 199 16.26 -31.01 12.45
C ASP A 199 17.80 -30.96 12.67
N THR A 200 18.56 -30.48 11.69
CA THR A 200 20.04 -30.43 11.74
C THR A 200 20.57 -29.11 12.32
N HIS A 201 19.95 -27.97 11.95
CA HIS A 201 20.47 -26.63 12.25
C HIS A 201 19.58 -25.82 13.18
N GLY A 202 18.40 -26.35 13.55
CA GLY A 202 17.41 -25.68 14.39
C GLY A 202 16.50 -24.72 13.62
N HIS A 203 15.36 -24.39 14.25
CA HIS A 203 14.32 -23.55 13.65
C HIS A 203 14.80 -22.15 13.29
N ALA A 204 15.74 -21.56 14.02
CA ALA A 204 16.26 -20.23 13.73
C ALA A 204 16.93 -20.18 12.33
N VAL A 205 17.72 -21.22 11.98
CA VAL A 205 18.33 -21.33 10.64
C VAL A 205 17.27 -21.62 9.58
N GLY A 206 16.26 -22.42 9.92
CA GLY A 206 15.11 -22.64 9.04
C GLY A 206 14.35 -21.33 8.73
N ASP A 207 14.18 -20.47 9.73
CA ASP A 207 13.56 -19.14 9.54
C ASP A 207 14.40 -18.24 8.61
N GLU A 208 15.74 -18.25 8.75
CA GLU A 208 16.64 -17.54 7.82
C GLU A 208 16.47 -18.04 6.37
N VAL A 209 16.35 -19.36 6.19
CA VAL A 209 16.08 -19.96 4.86
C VAL A 209 14.73 -19.51 4.31
N LEU A 210 13.68 -19.51 5.12
CA LEU A 210 12.34 -19.07 4.69
C LEU A 210 12.31 -17.58 4.31
N ILE A 211 12.97 -16.72 5.09
CA ILE A 211 13.09 -15.27 4.79
C ILE A 211 13.78 -15.07 3.45
N GLU A 212 14.93 -15.71 3.26
CA GLU A 212 15.69 -15.59 2.02
C GLU A 212 14.94 -16.19 0.82
N THR A 213 14.19 -17.29 1.03
CA THR A 213 13.29 -17.85 0.01
C THR A 213 12.26 -16.82 -0.45
N GLY A 214 11.56 -16.19 0.48
CA GLY A 214 10.58 -15.13 0.16
C GLY A 214 11.22 -14.00 -0.65
N ARG A 215 12.43 -13.56 -0.26
CA ARG A 215 13.18 -12.51 -0.97
C ARG A 215 13.55 -12.94 -2.40
N ARG A 216 14.04 -14.17 -2.60
CA ARG A 216 14.43 -14.69 -3.91
C ARG A 216 13.22 -14.89 -4.81
N LEU A 217 12.13 -15.43 -4.29
CA LEU A 217 10.88 -15.58 -5.02
C LEU A 217 10.38 -14.23 -5.53
N ARG A 218 10.32 -13.23 -4.65
CA ARG A 218 9.90 -11.87 -5.02
C ARG A 218 10.81 -11.25 -6.08
N GLY A 219 12.13 -11.45 -5.97
CA GLY A 219 13.12 -10.94 -6.92
C GLY A 219 13.13 -11.65 -8.28
N SER A 220 12.63 -12.89 -8.37
CA SER A 220 12.56 -13.68 -9.62
C SER A 220 11.27 -13.42 -10.42
N LEU A 221 10.29 -12.77 -9.82
CA LEU A 221 8.98 -12.48 -10.39
C LEU A 221 8.86 -11.00 -10.80
N ARG A 222 7.93 -10.70 -11.69
CA ARG A 222 7.63 -9.32 -12.11
C ARG A 222 6.84 -8.58 -11.04
N GLY A 223 6.86 -7.26 -11.05
CA GLY A 223 6.17 -6.45 -10.03
C GLY A 223 4.65 -6.64 -9.95
N TYR A 224 4.03 -7.15 -11.01
CA TYR A 224 2.60 -7.45 -11.08
C TYR A 224 2.27 -8.93 -10.82
N ASP A 225 3.27 -9.81 -10.73
CA ASP A 225 3.08 -11.20 -10.31
C ASP A 225 2.91 -11.26 -8.78
N ALA A 226 2.05 -12.15 -8.33
CA ALA A 226 1.81 -12.35 -6.90
C ALA A 226 2.60 -13.54 -6.37
N VAL A 227 3.11 -13.42 -5.13
CA VAL A 227 3.75 -14.51 -4.42
C VAL A 227 3.39 -14.47 -2.95
N GLY A 228 3.06 -15.63 -2.38
CA GLY A 228 2.65 -15.79 -1.00
C GLY A 228 3.13 -17.09 -0.38
N ARG A 229 3.15 -17.11 0.98
CA ARG A 229 3.45 -18.30 1.75
C ARG A 229 2.14 -18.93 2.24
N MET A 230 1.99 -20.23 1.98
CA MET A 230 0.78 -20.98 2.34
C MET A 230 0.85 -21.54 3.77
N GLY A 231 2.04 -21.77 4.27
CA GLY A 231 2.36 -22.29 5.60
C GLY A 231 3.59 -23.18 5.54
N GLY A 232 4.31 -23.33 6.67
CA GLY A 232 5.52 -24.15 6.69
C GLY A 232 6.54 -23.72 5.62
N GLU A 233 6.87 -24.67 4.75
CA GLU A 233 7.81 -24.53 3.63
C GLU A 233 7.12 -24.35 2.24
N GLU A 234 5.80 -24.18 2.23
CA GLU A 234 4.99 -24.10 1.03
C GLU A 234 4.75 -22.63 0.60
N PHE A 235 4.98 -22.37 -0.67
CA PHE A 235 4.77 -21.08 -1.31
C PHE A 235 3.88 -21.23 -2.55
N VAL A 236 3.21 -20.14 -2.93
CA VAL A 236 2.42 -20.06 -4.17
C VAL A 236 2.81 -18.80 -4.92
N ALA A 237 2.98 -18.94 -6.23
CA ALA A 237 3.05 -17.80 -7.12
C ALA A 237 1.93 -17.83 -8.15
N LEU A 238 1.42 -16.65 -8.49
CA LEU A 238 0.45 -16.45 -9.57
C LEU A 238 1.07 -15.53 -10.59
N VAL A 239 1.22 -16.02 -11.82
CA VAL A 239 1.94 -15.31 -12.87
C VAL A 239 1.09 -15.23 -14.15
N THR A 240 1.15 -14.11 -14.85
CA THR A 240 0.56 -13.98 -16.17
C THR A 240 1.52 -14.55 -17.21
N CYS A 241 1.05 -15.42 -18.09
CA CYS A 241 1.83 -16.07 -19.15
C CYS A 241 1.07 -16.04 -20.49
N ARG A 242 1.76 -16.28 -21.57
CA ARG A 242 1.15 -16.45 -22.91
C ARG A 242 0.59 -17.84 -23.10
N ASP A 243 1.32 -18.82 -22.60
CA ASP A 243 1.03 -20.24 -22.77
C ASP A 243 1.72 -21.07 -21.66
N VAL A 244 1.52 -22.37 -21.71
CA VAL A 244 2.10 -23.33 -20.76
C VAL A 244 3.64 -23.40 -20.87
N GLY A 245 4.20 -23.12 -22.04
CA GLY A 245 5.66 -23.09 -22.25
C GLY A 245 6.30 -21.93 -21.47
N GLU A 246 5.76 -20.71 -21.59
CA GLU A 246 6.23 -19.58 -20.80
C GLU A 246 6.03 -19.83 -19.29
N ALA A 247 4.93 -20.45 -18.89
CA ALA A 247 4.71 -20.82 -17.49
C ALA A 247 5.80 -21.77 -16.96
N ARG A 248 6.24 -22.75 -17.77
CA ARG A 248 7.36 -23.65 -17.44
C ARG A 248 8.67 -22.87 -17.29
N GLU A 249 9.00 -22.01 -18.25
CA GLU A 249 10.22 -21.20 -18.22
C GLU A 249 10.25 -20.29 -16.96
N LEU A 250 9.12 -19.69 -16.62
CA LEU A 250 8.98 -18.90 -15.41
C LEU A 250 9.21 -19.73 -14.15
N ALA A 251 8.60 -20.91 -14.08
CA ALA A 251 8.75 -21.82 -12.94
C ALA A 251 10.20 -22.35 -12.82
N ASP A 252 10.87 -22.66 -13.93
CA ASP A 252 12.28 -23.05 -13.93
C ASP A 252 13.20 -21.90 -13.48
N ARG A 253 12.90 -20.67 -13.89
CA ARG A 253 13.63 -19.49 -13.41
C ARG A 253 13.48 -19.31 -11.90
N VAL A 254 12.26 -19.46 -11.38
CA VAL A 254 11.97 -19.44 -9.95
C VAL A 254 12.75 -20.52 -9.22
N ARG A 255 12.68 -21.78 -9.68
CA ARG A 255 13.42 -22.91 -9.12
C ARG A 255 14.93 -22.65 -9.09
N ASN A 256 15.48 -22.19 -10.20
CA ASN A 256 16.91 -21.87 -10.30
C ASN A 256 17.33 -20.74 -9.36
N SER A 257 16.49 -19.73 -9.12
CA SER A 257 16.79 -18.66 -8.18
C SER A 257 16.90 -19.14 -6.73
N ILE A 258 16.24 -20.24 -6.40
CA ILE A 258 16.34 -20.86 -5.09
C ILE A 258 17.58 -21.75 -5.00
N SER A 259 17.89 -22.54 -6.02
CA SER A 259 19.01 -23.48 -5.98
C SER A 259 20.39 -22.83 -6.12
N ALA A 260 20.50 -21.60 -6.63
CA ALA A 260 21.78 -20.90 -6.83
C ALA A 260 21.62 -19.38 -6.67
N PRO A 261 22.47 -18.71 -5.89
CA PRO A 261 23.57 -19.22 -5.07
C PRO A 261 23.10 -19.90 -3.76
N PRO A 262 24.00 -20.58 -3.01
CA PRO A 262 23.66 -21.12 -1.69
C PRO A 262 23.10 -20.07 -0.75
N PHE A 263 22.31 -20.50 0.23
CA PHE A 263 21.75 -19.63 1.28
C PHE A 263 22.83 -19.28 2.30
N ALA A 264 23.12 -18.01 2.51
CA ALA A 264 23.99 -17.57 3.58
C ALA A 264 23.20 -17.56 4.90
N THR A 265 23.58 -18.44 5.82
CA THR A 265 22.92 -18.55 7.12
C THR A 265 23.93 -18.45 8.26
N THR A 266 23.46 -18.31 9.49
CA THR A 266 24.30 -18.33 10.69
C THR A 266 25.02 -19.68 10.90
N ALA A 267 24.49 -20.77 10.31
CA ALA A 267 25.14 -22.10 10.29
C ALA A 267 26.11 -22.29 9.10
N GLY A 268 26.32 -21.26 8.27
CA GLY A 268 27.14 -21.32 7.06
C GLY A 268 26.29 -21.29 5.77
N ALA A 269 26.94 -21.64 4.65
CA ALA A 269 26.28 -21.70 3.35
C ALA A 269 25.53 -23.02 3.17
N LEU A 270 24.21 -22.95 2.96
CA LEU A 270 23.34 -24.12 2.75
C LEU A 270 22.85 -24.19 1.31
N SER A 271 22.92 -25.37 0.71
CA SER A 271 22.32 -25.64 -0.60
C SER A 271 20.89 -26.15 -0.42
N ILE A 272 19.95 -25.38 -0.85
CA ILE A 272 18.50 -25.69 -0.77
C ILE A 272 17.97 -25.77 -2.21
N THR A 273 17.08 -26.73 -2.46
CA THR A 273 16.37 -26.85 -3.73
C THR A 273 14.87 -26.69 -3.53
N LEU A 274 14.15 -26.55 -4.63
CA LEU A 274 12.71 -26.35 -4.63
C LEU A 274 12.07 -27.23 -5.70
N SER A 275 10.97 -27.88 -5.35
CA SER A 275 10.07 -28.54 -6.28
C SER A 275 8.90 -27.64 -6.62
N ALA A 276 8.48 -27.62 -7.88
CA ALA A 276 7.40 -26.79 -8.37
C ALA A 276 6.36 -27.62 -9.15
N GLY A 277 5.07 -27.39 -8.85
CA GLY A 277 3.95 -27.85 -9.64
C GLY A 277 3.24 -26.69 -10.32
N VAL A 278 2.97 -26.79 -11.60
CA VAL A 278 2.39 -25.71 -12.42
C VAL A 278 1.04 -26.13 -12.99
N ALA A 279 0.05 -25.26 -12.89
CA ALA A 279 -1.24 -25.38 -13.57
C ALA A 279 -1.60 -24.06 -14.27
N THR A 280 -2.22 -24.14 -15.46
CA THR A 280 -2.59 -22.97 -16.26
C THR A 280 -4.10 -22.89 -16.47
N THR A 281 -4.60 -21.66 -16.67
CA THR A 281 -6.02 -21.45 -17.00
C THR A 281 -6.43 -22.00 -18.35
N ASP A 282 -5.52 -22.12 -19.30
CA ASP A 282 -5.78 -22.72 -20.61
C ASP A 282 -6.14 -24.20 -20.48
N ALA A 283 -5.49 -24.89 -19.52
CA ALA A 283 -5.74 -26.32 -19.27
C ALA A 283 -6.92 -26.59 -18.33
N ARG A 284 -7.21 -25.67 -17.37
CA ARG A 284 -8.15 -25.92 -16.25
C ARG A 284 -9.26 -24.89 -16.11
N GLY A 285 -9.31 -23.90 -17.01
CA GLY A 285 -10.25 -22.79 -16.90
C GLY A 285 -9.91 -21.86 -15.73
N TYR A 286 -10.79 -20.87 -15.50
CA TYR A 286 -10.58 -19.82 -14.49
C TYR A 286 -11.24 -20.16 -13.15
N HIS A 287 -11.00 -21.38 -12.64
CA HIS A 287 -11.55 -21.86 -11.37
C HIS A 287 -10.41 -22.09 -10.37
N ARG A 288 -10.40 -21.31 -9.28
CA ARG A 288 -9.35 -21.34 -8.27
C ARG A 288 -9.08 -22.74 -7.73
N GLU A 289 -10.13 -23.45 -7.32
CA GLU A 289 -10.01 -24.79 -6.71
C GLU A 289 -9.40 -25.80 -7.70
N ALA A 290 -9.80 -25.72 -8.95
CA ALA A 290 -9.28 -26.60 -10.01
C ALA A 290 -7.80 -26.34 -10.27
N LEU A 291 -7.37 -25.08 -10.31
CA LEU A 291 -5.96 -24.70 -10.51
C LEU A 291 -5.11 -25.11 -9.32
N LEU A 292 -5.58 -24.85 -8.09
CA LEU A 292 -4.85 -25.25 -6.87
C LEU A 292 -4.66 -26.76 -6.83
N LEU A 293 -5.71 -27.55 -7.06
CA LEU A 293 -5.65 -29.02 -7.06
C LEU A 293 -4.71 -29.54 -8.16
N ALA A 294 -4.75 -28.93 -9.33
CA ALA A 294 -3.90 -29.32 -10.46
C ALA A 294 -2.42 -29.02 -10.17
N ALA A 295 -2.11 -27.83 -9.66
CA ALA A 295 -0.75 -27.47 -9.29
C ALA A 295 -0.22 -28.35 -8.13
N ASP A 296 -1.06 -28.69 -7.15
CA ASP A 296 -0.68 -29.57 -6.05
C ASP A 296 -0.33 -30.99 -6.55
N ARG A 297 -1.15 -31.56 -7.45
CA ARG A 297 -0.83 -32.86 -8.10
C ARG A 297 0.47 -32.82 -8.87
N ALA A 298 0.74 -31.73 -9.59
CA ALA A 298 1.99 -31.54 -10.28
C ALA A 298 3.19 -31.45 -9.30
N LEU A 299 3.04 -30.69 -8.22
CA LEU A 299 4.05 -30.62 -7.15
C LEU A 299 4.32 -31.99 -6.53
N TYR A 300 3.27 -32.77 -6.27
CA TYR A 300 3.42 -34.13 -5.78
C TYR A 300 4.27 -34.98 -6.73
N ARG A 301 4.01 -34.91 -8.06
CA ARG A 301 4.86 -35.59 -9.07
C ARG A 301 6.31 -35.10 -9.04
N ALA A 302 6.53 -33.78 -8.94
CA ALA A 302 7.87 -33.21 -8.85
C ALA A 302 8.66 -33.79 -7.67
N LYS A 303 8.02 -33.89 -6.48
CA LYS A 303 8.63 -34.49 -5.30
C LYS A 303 8.93 -35.99 -5.47
N HIS A 304 8.06 -36.76 -6.13
CA HIS A 304 8.23 -38.19 -6.33
C HIS A 304 9.23 -38.53 -7.44
N ASN A 305 9.32 -37.69 -8.47
CA ASN A 305 10.23 -37.91 -9.60
C ASN A 305 11.69 -37.45 -9.32
N GLY A 306 12.05 -37.18 -8.06
CA GLY A 306 13.42 -36.90 -7.64
C GLY A 306 13.68 -35.47 -7.23
N ARG A 307 12.62 -34.65 -6.99
CA ARG A 307 12.72 -33.26 -6.49
C ARG A 307 13.50 -32.30 -7.40
N ASN A 308 13.71 -31.06 -6.94
CA ASN A 308 14.46 -30.02 -7.66
C ASN A 308 14.04 -29.90 -9.13
N ARG A 309 12.74 -29.88 -9.40
CA ARG A 309 12.18 -29.85 -10.75
C ARG A 309 10.82 -29.15 -10.82
N VAL A 310 10.45 -28.85 -12.05
CA VAL A 310 9.15 -28.34 -12.41
C VAL A 310 8.35 -29.45 -13.09
N GLU A 311 7.17 -29.75 -12.58
CA GLU A 311 6.17 -30.59 -13.25
C GLU A 311 4.95 -29.74 -13.59
N ILE A 312 4.35 -30.02 -14.76
CA ILE A 312 3.14 -29.30 -15.21
C ILE A 312 1.97 -30.26 -15.14
N ASP A 313 0.82 -29.77 -14.70
CA ASP A 313 -0.42 -30.53 -14.80
C ASP A 313 -0.89 -30.50 -16.24
N GLU A 314 -0.54 -31.55 -16.98
CA GLU A 314 -1.02 -31.75 -18.34
C GLU A 314 -2.48 -32.24 -18.31
N VAL A 315 -3.32 -31.66 -19.17
CA VAL A 315 -4.65 -32.23 -19.43
C VAL A 315 -4.42 -33.53 -20.17
N GLU A 316 -4.67 -34.68 -19.55
CA GLU A 316 -4.87 -35.88 -20.35
C GLU A 316 -6.00 -35.55 -21.35
N ALA A 317 -5.65 -35.51 -22.63
CA ALA A 317 -6.66 -35.39 -23.67
C ALA A 317 -7.61 -36.57 -23.46
N GLU A 318 -8.87 -36.30 -23.12
CA GLU A 318 -9.88 -37.35 -23.18
C GLU A 318 -9.75 -38.02 -24.57
N PRO A 319 -9.57 -39.35 -24.63
CA PRO A 319 -9.54 -40.02 -25.90
C PRO A 319 -10.86 -39.64 -26.61
N ALA A 320 -10.71 -39.06 -27.81
CA ALA A 320 -11.85 -38.64 -28.63
C ALA A 320 -12.82 -39.83 -28.64
N ALA A 321 -14.00 -39.64 -28.07
CA ALA A 321 -15.04 -40.63 -28.08
C ALA A 321 -15.23 -41.02 -29.55
N ALA A 322 -14.91 -42.28 -29.88
CA ALA A 322 -15.07 -42.81 -31.22
C ALA A 322 -16.57 -42.63 -31.54
N ALA A 323 -16.82 -41.75 -32.49
CA ALA A 323 -18.16 -41.54 -33.00
C ALA A 323 -18.68 -42.88 -33.59
N PRO A 324 -19.93 -43.22 -33.36
CA PRO A 324 -20.54 -44.44 -33.83
C PRO A 324 -20.70 -44.52 -35.35
#